data_e45a98258b7055905ab4eb78dc7f6ac6
#
_entry.id   e45a98258b7055905ab4eb78dc7f6ac6
#
_cell.length_a   1.000
_cell.length_b   1.000
_cell.length_c   1.000
_cell.angle_alpha   90.00
_cell.angle_beta   90.00
_cell.angle_gamma   90.00
#
_symmetry.space_group_name_H-M   'P 1'
#
loop_
_entity.id
_entity.type
_entity.pdbx_description
1 polymer ?
#
loop_
_entity_poly.entity_id
_entity_poly.type
_entity_poly.pdbx_seq_one_letter_code
_entity_poly.pdbx_strand_id
1 'polypeptide(L)'
;MAEHKRKTVFVQGAVSAQFVADSIAKHSSKTDIGAHSIFLGQVRRDEKDGKFVQAIDYTAHEEMANEQFHRIREDAFEKYPLTCMHIHHSLGAVAAGEISLFVFTSSPHRRAAIDACNEIVERIKNEVPVWGKEVLEDGEYVWKTN
;
A
#
# COMPACT_ATOMS: atom_id res chain seq x y z
N MET A 1 -13.93 -27.08 -11.32
CA MET A 1 -12.71 -26.29 -11.41
C MET A 1 -12.69 -25.31 -10.25
N ALA A 2 -11.67 -25.38 -9.41
CA ALA A 2 -11.58 -24.48 -8.27
C ALA A 2 -11.30 -23.05 -8.75
N GLU A 3 -12.14 -22.11 -8.35
CA GLU A 3 -11.86 -20.71 -8.59
C GLU A 3 -10.69 -20.27 -7.72
N HIS A 4 -9.72 -19.64 -8.33
CA HIS A 4 -8.63 -19.02 -7.59
C HIS A 4 -9.15 -17.77 -6.89
N LYS A 5 -9.26 -17.82 -5.58
CA LYS A 5 -9.53 -16.63 -4.80
C LYS A 5 -8.34 -15.69 -4.93
N ARG A 6 -8.59 -14.46 -5.33
CA ARG A 6 -7.59 -13.42 -5.31
C ARG A 6 -7.16 -13.19 -3.85
N LYS A 7 -5.86 -13.11 -3.63
CA LYS A 7 -5.34 -12.77 -2.31
C LYS A 7 -5.80 -11.36 -1.94
N THR A 8 -6.25 -11.20 -0.71
CA THR A 8 -6.54 -9.85 -0.24
C THR A 8 -5.25 -9.05 -0.10
N VAL A 9 -5.32 -7.78 -0.49
CA VAL A 9 -4.24 -6.80 -0.31
C VAL A 9 -4.23 -6.28 1.13
N PHE A 10 -5.37 -6.40 1.83
CA PHE A 10 -5.54 -5.77 3.13
C PHE A 10 -4.92 -6.56 4.28
N VAL A 11 -4.35 -5.80 5.22
CA VAL A 11 -3.85 -6.31 6.50
C VAL A 11 -4.52 -5.52 7.63
N GLN A 12 -4.75 -6.14 8.76
CA GLN A 12 -5.32 -5.47 9.92
C GLN A 12 -4.24 -4.72 10.68
N GLY A 13 -4.47 -3.42 10.92
CA GLY A 13 -3.50 -2.58 11.60
C GLY A 13 -2.31 -2.19 10.72
N ALA A 14 -1.27 -1.69 11.36
CA ALA A 14 -0.08 -1.21 10.66
C ALA A 14 0.68 -2.32 9.93
N VAL A 15 1.33 -1.95 8.84
CA VAL A 15 2.34 -2.80 8.19
C VAL A 15 3.63 -2.68 9.01
N SER A 16 4.12 -3.77 9.57
CA SER A 16 5.33 -3.73 10.41
C SER A 16 6.62 -3.63 9.60
N ALA A 17 7.64 -3.03 10.20
CA ALA A 17 8.97 -2.99 9.59
C ALA A 17 9.52 -4.40 9.35
N GLN A 18 9.21 -5.33 10.25
CA GLN A 18 9.64 -6.74 10.10
C GLN A 18 8.99 -7.39 8.87
N PHE A 19 7.73 -7.10 8.60
CA PHE A 19 7.04 -7.59 7.42
C PHE A 19 7.72 -7.10 6.14
N VAL A 20 8.13 -5.83 6.11
CA VAL A 20 8.85 -5.23 4.98
C VAL A 20 10.21 -5.92 4.81
N ALA A 21 10.95 -6.09 5.90
CA ALA A 21 12.27 -6.76 5.87
C ALA A 21 12.15 -8.20 5.38
N ASP A 22 11.15 -8.94 5.85
CA ASP A 22 10.91 -10.33 5.42
C ASP A 22 10.57 -10.40 3.93
N SER A 23 9.80 -9.42 3.43
CA SER A 23 9.44 -9.35 2.01
C SER A 23 10.69 -9.15 1.14
N ILE A 24 11.60 -8.29 1.57
CA ILE A 24 12.89 -8.08 0.88
C ILE A 24 13.70 -9.37 0.88
N ALA A 25 13.83 -10.01 2.04
CA ALA A 25 14.61 -11.23 2.20
C ALA A 25 14.12 -12.38 1.29
N LYS A 26 12.79 -12.51 1.15
CA LYS A 26 12.20 -13.54 0.28
C LYS A 26 12.58 -13.41 -1.18
N HIS A 27 12.96 -12.21 -1.63
CA HIS A 27 13.31 -11.96 -3.01
C HIS A 27 14.80 -12.13 -3.31
N SER A 28 15.64 -12.35 -2.29
CA SER A 28 17.08 -12.49 -2.48
C SER A 28 17.50 -13.71 -3.30
N SER A 29 16.64 -14.72 -3.40
CA SER A 29 16.88 -15.92 -4.22
C SER A 29 16.60 -15.70 -5.71
N LYS A 30 15.92 -14.61 -6.06
CA LYS A 30 15.58 -14.27 -7.45
C LYS A 30 16.72 -13.43 -8.04
N THR A 31 17.74 -14.11 -8.53
CA THR A 31 19.02 -13.49 -8.90
C THR A 31 19.00 -12.75 -10.24
N ASP A 32 17.90 -12.77 -10.95
CA ASP A 32 17.68 -11.98 -12.18
C ASP A 32 17.16 -10.57 -11.88
N ILE A 33 16.77 -10.28 -10.64
CA ILE A 33 16.35 -8.95 -10.23
C ILE A 33 17.58 -8.08 -9.99
N GLY A 34 17.61 -6.92 -10.65
CA GLY A 34 18.66 -5.92 -10.46
C GLY A 34 18.24 -4.75 -9.59
N ALA A 35 16.92 -4.54 -9.43
CA ALA A 35 16.42 -3.38 -8.68
C ALA A 35 15.08 -3.67 -8.01
N HIS A 36 14.95 -3.14 -6.81
CA HIS A 36 13.69 -3.06 -6.08
C HIS A 36 13.32 -1.59 -5.88
N SER A 37 12.04 -1.29 -5.96
CA SER A 37 11.51 0.01 -5.56
C SER A 37 10.43 -0.21 -4.52
N ILE A 38 10.53 0.52 -3.42
CA ILE A 38 9.61 0.37 -2.29
C ILE A 38 9.03 1.74 -1.96
N PHE A 39 7.71 1.79 -1.88
CA PHE A 39 6.99 2.93 -1.32
C PHE A 39 6.38 2.51 0.02
N LEU A 40 6.60 3.33 1.03
CA LEU A 40 6.00 3.15 2.35
C LEU A 40 5.21 4.42 2.68
N GLY A 41 3.88 4.28 2.77
CA GLY A 41 3.02 5.35 3.21
C GLY A 41 2.90 5.33 4.72
N GLN A 42 3.29 6.43 5.36
CA GLN A 42 3.27 6.57 6.82
C GLN A 42 2.19 7.56 7.25
N VAL A 43 1.52 7.26 8.36
CA VAL A 43 0.52 8.17 8.93
C VAL A 43 1.24 9.34 9.59
N ARG A 44 0.90 10.57 9.16
CA ARG A 44 1.48 11.80 9.68
C ARG A 44 0.67 12.33 10.86
N ARG A 45 1.35 12.98 11.79
CA ARG A 45 0.75 13.67 12.91
C ARG A 45 0.43 15.12 12.51
N ASP A 46 -0.53 15.27 11.57
CA ASP A 46 -0.92 16.59 11.08
C ASP A 46 -1.71 17.36 12.13
N GLU A 47 -1.61 18.69 12.09
CA GLU A 47 -2.42 19.56 12.93
C GLU A 47 -3.68 19.98 12.18
N LYS A 48 -4.82 19.84 12.86
CA LYS A 48 -6.14 20.23 12.36
C LYS A 48 -6.81 21.10 13.42
N ASP A 49 -6.92 22.40 13.17
CA ASP A 49 -7.55 23.35 14.09
C ASP A 49 -7.01 23.28 15.53
N GLY A 50 -5.69 23.23 15.67
CA GLY A 50 -5.00 23.18 16.96
C GLY A 50 -4.94 21.80 17.60
N LYS A 51 -5.47 20.76 16.94
CA LYS A 51 -5.46 19.38 17.41
C LYS A 51 -4.60 18.53 16.49
N PHE A 52 -3.93 17.52 17.02
CA PHE A 52 -3.08 16.65 16.23
C PHE A 52 -3.77 15.33 15.89
N VAL A 53 -3.53 14.86 14.67
CA VAL A 53 -3.95 13.52 14.24
C VAL A 53 -3.12 12.49 15.00
N GLN A 54 -3.77 11.58 15.72
CA GLN A 54 -3.07 10.51 16.42
C GLN A 54 -3.14 9.17 15.69
N ALA A 55 -4.11 9.01 14.78
CA ALA A 55 -4.28 7.78 14.01
C ALA A 55 -5.15 8.05 12.79
N ILE A 56 -5.07 7.16 11.80
CA ILE A 56 -6.06 7.07 10.74
C ILE A 56 -6.74 5.72 10.87
N ASP A 57 -8.07 5.72 10.84
CA ASP A 57 -8.88 4.51 10.83
C ASP A 57 -9.34 4.25 9.40
N TYR A 58 -8.79 3.19 8.79
CA TYR A 58 -9.05 2.86 7.39
C TYR A 58 -10.21 1.89 7.26
N THR A 59 -11.13 2.21 6.34
CA THR A 59 -12.21 1.32 5.93
C THR A 59 -12.21 1.23 4.42
N ALA A 60 -12.75 0.14 3.88
CA ALA A 60 -12.78 -0.08 2.45
C ALA A 60 -14.01 -0.89 2.06
N HIS A 61 -14.44 -0.73 0.82
CA HIS A 61 -15.29 -1.72 0.16
C HIS A 61 -14.34 -2.82 -0.33
N GLU A 62 -14.11 -3.84 0.50
CA GLU A 62 -13.01 -4.79 0.31
C GLU A 62 -13.08 -5.54 -1.02
N GLU A 63 -14.24 -6.02 -1.41
CA GLU A 63 -14.39 -6.74 -2.67
C GLU A 63 -14.04 -5.87 -3.88
N MET A 64 -14.62 -4.68 -3.96
CA MET A 64 -14.33 -3.73 -5.05
C MET A 64 -12.88 -3.26 -5.00
N ALA A 65 -12.35 -3.01 -3.81
CA ALA A 65 -10.96 -2.58 -3.64
C ALA A 65 -9.98 -3.65 -4.12
N ASN A 66 -10.17 -4.91 -3.70
CA ASN A 66 -9.29 -6.01 -4.12
C ASN A 66 -9.37 -6.24 -5.64
N GLU A 67 -10.55 -6.09 -6.23
CA GLU A 67 -10.71 -6.16 -7.67
C GLU A 67 -9.96 -5.06 -8.39
N GLN A 68 -10.02 -3.84 -7.87
CA GLN A 68 -9.29 -2.70 -8.42
C GLN A 68 -7.77 -2.85 -8.23
N PHE A 69 -7.30 -3.34 -7.09
CA PHE A 69 -5.89 -3.67 -6.88
C PHE A 69 -5.41 -4.71 -7.90
N HIS A 70 -6.23 -5.73 -8.16
CA HIS A 70 -5.89 -6.74 -9.15
C HIS A 70 -5.74 -6.13 -10.55
N ARG A 71 -6.63 -5.22 -10.92
CA ARG A 71 -6.57 -4.53 -12.21
C ARG A 71 -5.31 -3.68 -12.33
N ILE A 72 -4.97 -2.95 -11.26
CA ILE A 72 -3.72 -2.17 -11.21
C ILE A 72 -2.51 -3.08 -11.41
N ARG A 73 -2.52 -4.25 -10.75
CA ARG A 73 -1.46 -5.25 -10.89
C ARG A 73 -1.32 -5.74 -12.32
N GLU A 74 -2.43 -6.14 -12.95
CA GLU A 74 -2.42 -6.64 -14.33
C GLU A 74 -1.89 -5.58 -15.30
N ASP A 75 -2.34 -4.33 -15.15
CA ASP A 75 -1.90 -3.23 -16.00
C ASP A 75 -0.42 -2.94 -15.83
N ALA A 76 0.09 -3.01 -14.61
CA ALA A 76 1.50 -2.76 -14.33
C ALA A 76 2.40 -3.83 -14.97
N PHE A 77 2.03 -5.11 -14.87
CA PHE A 77 2.78 -6.19 -15.52
C PHE A 77 2.72 -6.10 -17.04
N GLU A 78 1.62 -5.61 -17.60
CA GLU A 78 1.49 -5.41 -19.04
C GLU A 78 2.36 -4.25 -19.53
N LYS A 79 2.40 -3.16 -18.75
CA LYS A 79 3.09 -1.93 -19.14
C LYS A 79 4.59 -1.95 -18.87
N TYR A 80 5.02 -2.61 -17.81
CA TYR A 80 6.41 -2.61 -17.36
C TYR A 80 6.98 -4.03 -17.29
N PRO A 81 8.26 -4.21 -17.65
CA PRO A 81 8.91 -5.53 -17.52
C PRO A 81 9.27 -5.81 -16.05
N LEU A 82 8.26 -6.07 -15.24
CA LEU A 82 8.41 -6.36 -13.82
C LEU A 82 8.67 -7.85 -13.60
N THR A 83 9.51 -8.16 -12.61
CA THR A 83 9.69 -9.52 -12.11
C THR A 83 8.67 -9.82 -11.03
N CYS A 84 8.45 -8.87 -10.11
CA CYS A 84 7.53 -9.03 -9.00
C CYS A 84 6.83 -7.71 -8.68
N MET A 85 5.65 -7.81 -8.09
CA MET A 85 4.90 -6.68 -7.56
C MET A 85 4.06 -7.12 -6.38
N HIS A 86 4.14 -6.40 -5.27
CA HIS A 86 3.34 -6.66 -4.07
C HIS A 86 2.75 -5.37 -3.54
N ILE A 87 1.51 -5.43 -3.09
CA ILE A 87 0.79 -4.31 -2.46
C ILE A 87 0.17 -4.81 -1.17
N HIS A 88 0.36 -4.05 -0.09
CA HIS A 88 -0.30 -4.29 1.20
C HIS A 88 -0.84 -2.98 1.74
N HIS A 89 -2.11 -2.94 2.07
CA HIS A 89 -2.81 -1.76 2.59
C HIS A 89 -3.47 -2.10 3.92
N SER A 90 -3.35 -1.20 4.88
CA SER A 90 -3.95 -1.38 6.21
C SER A 90 -5.46 -1.19 6.18
N LEU A 91 -6.14 -1.94 7.04
CA LEU A 91 -7.51 -1.66 7.50
C LEU A 91 -7.47 -1.49 9.01
N GLY A 92 -8.42 -0.72 9.55
CA GLY A 92 -8.45 -0.39 10.96
C GLY A 92 -7.51 0.73 11.33
N ALA A 93 -7.25 0.88 12.60
CA ALA A 93 -6.49 2.01 13.12
C ALA A 93 -4.98 1.83 12.91
N VAL A 94 -4.36 2.87 12.35
CA VAL A 94 -2.89 2.96 12.19
C VAL A 94 -2.47 4.25 12.87
N ALA A 95 -1.60 4.15 13.85
CA ALA A 95 -1.16 5.30 14.63
C ALA A 95 -0.20 6.19 13.83
N ALA A 96 -0.15 7.47 14.20
CA ALA A 96 0.84 8.39 13.64
C ALA A 96 2.24 7.81 13.81
N GLY A 97 3.03 7.83 12.73
CA GLY A 97 4.36 7.23 12.70
C GLY A 97 4.39 5.79 12.21
N GLU A 98 3.22 5.13 12.10
CA GLU A 98 3.14 3.76 11.59
C GLU A 98 2.84 3.74 10.09
N ILE A 99 3.16 2.62 9.45
CA ILE A 99 3.02 2.43 8.00
C ILE A 99 1.65 1.84 7.69
N SER A 100 0.95 2.43 6.70
CA SER A 100 -0.38 1.99 6.27
C SER A 100 -0.41 1.47 4.83
N LEU A 101 0.62 1.73 4.04
CA LEU A 101 0.69 1.27 2.66
C LEU A 101 2.11 0.83 2.33
N PHE A 102 2.24 -0.35 1.74
CA PHE A 102 3.51 -0.90 1.30
C PHE A 102 3.35 -1.34 -0.16
N VAL A 103 4.11 -0.73 -1.06
CA VAL A 103 4.16 -1.12 -2.47
C VAL A 103 5.60 -1.51 -2.80
N PHE A 104 5.76 -2.69 -3.40
CA PHE A 104 7.06 -3.27 -3.67
C PHE A 104 7.10 -3.76 -5.11
N THR A 105 8.00 -3.20 -5.92
CA THR A 105 8.19 -3.60 -7.31
C THR A 105 9.63 -4.03 -7.55
N SER A 106 9.81 -5.02 -8.41
CA SER A 106 11.13 -5.55 -8.73
C SER A 106 11.28 -5.75 -10.23
N SER A 107 12.43 -5.46 -10.76
CA SER A 107 12.71 -5.61 -12.20
C SER A 107 14.20 -5.86 -12.42
N PRO A 108 14.59 -6.38 -13.61
CA PRO A 108 16.01 -6.53 -13.95
C PRO A 108 16.76 -5.19 -13.94
N HIS A 109 16.12 -4.12 -14.41
CA HIS A 109 16.70 -2.78 -14.48
C HIS A 109 15.85 -1.79 -13.71
N ARG A 110 16.50 -0.81 -13.06
CA ARG A 110 15.87 0.10 -12.10
C ARG A 110 14.71 0.93 -12.63
N ARG A 111 14.76 1.35 -13.90
CA ARG A 111 13.75 2.27 -14.45
C ARG A 111 12.34 1.69 -14.34
N ALA A 112 12.16 0.45 -14.72
CA ALA A 112 10.85 -0.20 -14.67
C ALA A 112 10.34 -0.29 -13.23
N ALA A 113 11.19 -0.68 -12.29
CA ALA A 113 10.78 -0.78 -10.89
C ALA A 113 10.34 0.56 -10.32
N ILE A 114 11.11 1.62 -10.58
CA ILE A 114 10.81 2.98 -10.06
C ILE A 114 9.54 3.53 -10.71
N ASP A 115 9.45 3.48 -12.03
CA ASP A 115 8.31 4.04 -12.75
C ASP A 115 7.02 3.30 -12.42
N ALA A 116 7.07 1.97 -12.34
CA ALA A 116 5.91 1.17 -11.98
C ALA A 116 5.46 1.46 -10.54
N CYS A 117 6.39 1.55 -9.61
CA CYS A 117 6.07 1.84 -8.21
C CYS A 117 5.35 3.18 -8.09
N ASN A 118 5.87 4.21 -8.75
CA ASN A 118 5.25 5.54 -8.77
C ASN A 118 3.82 5.50 -9.33
N GLU A 119 3.64 4.88 -10.49
CA GLU A 119 2.32 4.80 -11.13
C GLU A 119 1.33 4.00 -10.28
N ILE A 120 1.76 2.89 -9.70
CA ILE A 120 0.91 2.06 -8.83
C ILE A 120 0.41 2.88 -7.63
N VAL A 121 1.31 3.60 -6.95
CA VAL A 121 0.93 4.42 -5.79
C VAL A 121 -0.11 5.47 -6.18
N GLU A 122 0.12 6.17 -7.30
CA GLU A 122 -0.82 7.20 -7.77
C GLU A 122 -2.18 6.59 -8.11
N ARG A 123 -2.21 5.44 -8.77
CA ARG A 123 -3.45 4.76 -9.11
C ARG A 123 -4.21 4.29 -7.88
N ILE A 124 -3.50 3.78 -6.87
CA ILE A 124 -4.13 3.37 -5.60
C ILE A 124 -4.83 4.57 -4.96
N LYS A 125 -4.16 5.70 -4.89
CA LYS A 125 -4.71 6.92 -4.27
C LYS A 125 -5.92 7.47 -5.01
N ASN A 126 -5.97 7.30 -6.32
CA ASN A 126 -7.04 7.87 -7.15
C ASN A 126 -8.20 6.92 -7.45
N GLU A 127 -7.97 5.61 -7.43
CA GLU A 127 -8.93 4.65 -7.99
C GLU A 127 -9.50 3.66 -6.99
N VAL A 128 -8.81 3.39 -5.89
CA VAL A 128 -9.21 2.32 -4.97
C VAL A 128 -10.19 2.86 -3.92
N PRO A 129 -11.33 2.17 -3.70
CA PRO A 129 -12.34 2.61 -2.72
C PRO A 129 -11.91 2.28 -1.28
N VAL A 130 -11.00 3.08 -0.77
CA VAL A 130 -10.51 3.04 0.61
C VAL A 130 -10.68 4.44 1.20
N TRP A 131 -11.19 4.50 2.43
CA TRP A 131 -11.40 5.76 3.14
C TRP A 131 -10.61 5.77 4.44
N GLY A 132 -10.03 6.94 4.74
CA GLY A 132 -9.33 7.17 6.00
C GLY A 132 -10.08 8.17 6.85
N LYS A 133 -10.31 7.80 8.11
CA LYS A 133 -10.86 8.71 9.11
C LYS A 133 -9.72 9.13 10.03
N GLU A 134 -9.33 10.41 9.96
CA GLU A 134 -8.28 10.95 10.81
C GLU A 134 -8.83 11.17 12.21
N VAL A 135 -8.30 10.41 13.18
CA VAL A 135 -8.71 10.48 14.58
C VAL A 135 -7.81 11.47 15.30
N LEU A 136 -8.42 12.51 15.87
CA LEU A 136 -7.70 13.55 16.59
C LEU A 136 -7.46 13.14 18.03
N GLU A 137 -6.51 13.80 18.69
CA GLU A 137 -6.09 13.47 20.06
C GLU A 137 -7.19 13.59 21.12
N ASP A 138 -8.26 14.38 20.84
CA ASP A 138 -9.42 14.51 21.72
C ASP A 138 -10.56 13.51 21.41
N GLY A 139 -10.33 12.58 20.46
CA GLY A 139 -11.32 11.60 20.04
C GLY A 139 -12.25 12.04 18.92
N GLU A 140 -12.21 13.32 18.53
CA GLU A 140 -12.93 13.77 17.34
C GLU A 140 -12.26 13.24 16.08
N TYR A 141 -12.95 13.29 14.96
CA TYR A 141 -12.38 12.82 13.70
C TYR A 141 -12.75 13.72 12.53
N VAL A 142 -11.94 13.65 11.49
CA VAL A 142 -12.22 14.25 10.19
C VAL A 142 -11.91 13.23 9.09
N TRP A 143 -12.67 13.28 8.00
CA TRP A 143 -12.37 12.41 6.86
C TRP A 143 -11.13 12.92 6.13
N LYS A 144 -10.22 12.00 5.85
CA LYS A 144 -9.00 12.33 5.11
C LYS A 144 -9.34 12.67 3.66
N THR A 145 -8.74 13.74 3.16
CA THR A 145 -8.79 14.10 1.73
C THR A 145 -7.44 13.76 1.09
N ASN A 146 -7.49 13.23 -0.11
CA ASN A 146 -6.27 12.94 -0.88
C ASN A 146 -5.72 14.21 -1.53
#